data_3dbc5425110ba0f3eddd9a7c879b9c13
#
_entry.id   3dbc5425110ba0f3eddd9a7c879b9c13
#
_cell.length_a   1.000
_cell.length_b   1.000
_cell.length_c   1.000
_cell.angle_alpha   90.00
_cell.angle_beta   90.00
_cell.angle_gamma   90.00
#
_symmetry.space_group_name_H-M   'P 1'
#
loop_
_entity.id
_entity.type
_entity.pdbx_description
1 polymer ?
#
loop_
_entity_poly.entity_id
_entity_poly.type
_entity_poly.pdbx_seq_one_letter_code
_entity_poly.pdbx_strand_id
1 'polypeptide(L)'
;REALLICPGFDRARYLERAAELLDMVDLRPEHLFRYPHEFSGGQQQRICIARALATEPEFIVFDEATSALDVSVQAQVINLMADLQKRLNLTYLFISHDLSIMEQICQRVAVMYAGRITEVQHARTLFASPRHPYTKVLRDALPVADPTRRHELATLAGEVPSLSNPPSGCRFHPRCAFATDVCSKVEPRMSILDNGDWVCCHHHERLRANGELLT
;
A
#
# COMPACT_ATOMS: atom_id res chain seq x y z
N ARG A 1 16.75 -20.29 -6.61
CA ARG A 1 16.78 -21.75 -6.75
C ARG A 1 15.73 -22.42 -5.86
N GLU A 2 15.68 -22.11 -4.58
CA GLU A 2 14.78 -22.72 -3.60
C GLU A 2 13.30 -22.60 -3.96
N ALA A 3 12.87 -21.45 -4.44
CA ALA A 3 11.47 -21.22 -4.84
C ALA A 3 10.99 -22.20 -5.93
N LEU A 4 11.83 -22.52 -6.91
CA LEU A 4 11.48 -23.49 -7.94
C LEU A 4 11.45 -24.93 -7.43
N LEU A 5 12.27 -25.25 -6.41
CA LEU A 5 12.33 -26.61 -5.85
C LEU A 5 11.10 -26.99 -5.01
N ILE A 6 10.33 -26.00 -4.54
CA ILE A 6 9.11 -26.24 -3.77
C ILE A 6 7.85 -26.30 -4.65
N CYS A 7 7.95 -25.99 -5.97
CA CYS A 7 6.82 -26.07 -6.88
C CYS A 7 6.44 -27.54 -7.12
N PRO A 8 5.18 -27.93 -6.91
CA PRO A 8 4.71 -29.29 -7.18
C PRO A 8 4.92 -29.66 -8.63
N GLY A 9 5.53 -30.84 -8.90
CA GLY A 9 5.74 -31.35 -10.26
C GLY A 9 6.83 -30.65 -11.08
N PHE A 10 7.64 -29.76 -10.47
CA PHE A 10 8.71 -29.08 -11.17
C PHE A 10 9.83 -30.03 -11.60
N ASP A 11 10.12 -30.04 -12.91
CA ASP A 11 11.23 -30.83 -13.45
C ASP A 11 12.57 -30.13 -13.21
N ARG A 12 13.40 -30.73 -12.38
CA ARG A 12 14.73 -30.21 -12.03
C ARG A 12 15.68 -30.10 -13.22
N ALA A 13 15.47 -30.87 -14.28
CA ALA A 13 16.28 -30.77 -15.50
C ALA A 13 16.04 -29.43 -16.23
N ARG A 14 14.87 -28.83 -16.07
CA ARG A 14 14.49 -27.54 -16.66
C ARG A 14 14.77 -26.33 -15.77
N TYR A 15 15.50 -26.51 -14.68
CA TYR A 15 15.75 -25.43 -13.71
C TYR A 15 16.33 -24.17 -14.33
N LEU A 16 17.39 -24.28 -15.14
CA LEU A 16 18.06 -23.12 -15.74
C LEU A 16 17.17 -22.42 -16.79
N GLU A 17 16.43 -23.20 -17.57
CA GLU A 17 15.47 -22.68 -18.54
C GLU A 17 14.39 -21.86 -17.83
N ARG A 18 13.74 -22.43 -16.82
CA ARG A 18 12.69 -21.73 -16.06
C ARG A 18 13.21 -20.51 -15.31
N ALA A 19 14.41 -20.59 -14.76
CA ALA A 19 15.02 -19.44 -14.09
C ALA A 19 15.34 -18.31 -15.09
N ALA A 20 15.76 -18.63 -16.31
CA ALA A 20 15.97 -17.63 -17.37
C ALA A 20 14.65 -16.98 -17.81
N GLU A 21 13.57 -17.76 -18.00
CA GLU A 21 12.24 -17.24 -18.28
C GLU A 21 11.76 -16.26 -17.20
N LEU A 22 11.93 -16.61 -15.90
CA LEU A 22 11.55 -15.75 -14.80
C LEU A 22 12.34 -14.45 -14.75
N LEU A 23 13.63 -14.47 -15.11
CA LEU A 23 14.43 -13.24 -15.22
C LEU A 23 13.95 -12.37 -16.38
N ASP A 24 13.66 -12.97 -17.53
CA ASP A 24 13.13 -12.24 -18.69
C ASP A 24 11.78 -11.59 -18.37
N MET A 25 10.90 -12.28 -17.65
CA MET A 25 9.59 -11.73 -17.19
C MET A 25 9.72 -10.44 -16.38
N VAL A 26 10.85 -10.22 -15.70
CA VAL A 26 11.14 -9.04 -14.88
C VAL A 26 12.17 -8.11 -15.52
N ASP A 27 12.36 -8.18 -16.84
CA ASP A 27 13.30 -7.39 -17.65
C ASP A 27 14.76 -7.52 -17.17
N LEU A 28 15.17 -8.71 -16.76
CA LEU A 28 16.56 -9.04 -16.46
C LEU A 28 17.11 -10.01 -17.49
N ARG A 29 18.41 -9.89 -17.78
CA ARG A 29 19.06 -10.75 -18.78
C ARG A 29 19.33 -12.17 -18.22
N PRO A 30 19.28 -13.22 -19.03
CA PRO A 30 19.60 -14.59 -18.63
C PRO A 30 21.02 -14.73 -18.02
N GLU A 31 22.00 -13.93 -18.48
CA GLU A 31 23.37 -13.96 -17.94
C GLU A 31 23.41 -13.58 -16.45
N HIS A 32 22.39 -12.90 -15.94
CA HIS A 32 22.27 -12.55 -14.53
C HIS A 32 22.08 -13.78 -13.62
N LEU A 33 21.76 -14.96 -14.14
CA LEU A 33 21.65 -16.22 -13.38
C LEU A 33 22.91 -16.56 -12.60
N PHE A 34 24.07 -16.15 -13.10
CA PHE A 34 25.37 -16.52 -12.55
C PHE A 34 25.98 -15.43 -11.66
N ARG A 35 25.26 -14.32 -11.43
CA ARG A 35 25.70 -13.22 -10.56
C ARG A 35 25.32 -13.43 -9.11
N TYR A 36 26.12 -12.88 -8.23
CA TYR A 36 25.87 -12.82 -6.80
C TYR A 36 24.97 -11.63 -6.43
N PRO A 37 24.20 -11.69 -5.32
CA PRO A 37 23.29 -10.61 -4.92
C PRO A 37 23.93 -9.21 -4.81
N HIS A 38 25.19 -9.12 -4.37
CA HIS A 38 25.90 -7.85 -4.25
C HIS A 38 26.33 -7.20 -5.58
N GLU A 39 26.22 -7.93 -6.69
CA GLU A 39 26.50 -7.44 -8.03
C GLU A 39 25.27 -6.79 -8.72
N PHE A 40 24.15 -6.70 -8.01
CA PHE A 40 22.91 -6.13 -8.50
C PHE A 40 22.62 -4.77 -7.86
N SER A 41 22.07 -3.84 -8.64
CA SER A 41 21.46 -2.62 -8.09
C SER A 41 20.21 -2.95 -7.26
N GLY A 42 19.78 -2.01 -6.39
CA GLY A 42 18.58 -2.19 -5.56
C GLY A 42 17.33 -2.52 -6.39
N GLY A 43 17.13 -1.85 -7.52
CA GLY A 43 16.01 -2.13 -8.42
C GLY A 43 16.11 -3.51 -9.09
N GLN A 44 17.33 -3.97 -9.44
CA GLN A 44 17.52 -5.32 -9.96
C GLN A 44 17.28 -6.38 -8.87
N GLN A 45 17.71 -6.14 -7.64
CA GLN A 45 17.41 -7.04 -6.50
C GLN A 45 15.90 -7.15 -6.28
N GLN A 46 15.17 -6.03 -6.36
CA GLN A 46 13.71 -6.02 -6.24
C GLN A 46 13.04 -6.81 -7.37
N ARG A 47 13.50 -6.66 -8.61
CA ARG A 47 13.03 -7.47 -9.76
C ARG A 47 13.28 -8.98 -9.53
N ILE A 48 14.42 -9.36 -8.95
CA ILE A 48 14.70 -10.76 -8.56
C ILE A 48 13.74 -11.24 -7.48
N CYS A 49 13.39 -10.40 -6.49
CA CYS A 49 12.39 -10.75 -5.48
C CYS A 49 11.01 -11.00 -6.11
N ILE A 50 10.61 -10.20 -7.09
CA ILE A 50 9.37 -10.41 -7.85
C ILE A 50 9.45 -11.72 -8.66
N ALA A 51 10.54 -11.96 -9.40
CA ALA A 51 10.75 -13.21 -10.13
C ALA A 51 10.68 -14.45 -9.22
N ARG A 52 11.22 -14.33 -8.00
CA ARG A 52 11.14 -15.38 -6.98
C ARG A 52 9.70 -15.65 -6.53
N ALA A 53 8.90 -14.61 -6.34
CA ALA A 53 7.49 -14.76 -6.00
C ALA A 53 6.69 -15.41 -7.15
N LEU A 54 7.00 -15.07 -8.40
CA LEU A 54 6.35 -15.65 -9.59
C LEU A 54 6.75 -17.10 -9.86
N ALA A 55 7.84 -17.59 -9.28
CA ALA A 55 8.34 -18.94 -9.50
C ALA A 55 7.34 -20.05 -9.12
N THR A 56 6.44 -19.76 -8.17
CA THR A 56 5.40 -20.68 -7.69
C THR A 56 4.09 -20.57 -8.47
N GLU A 57 4.04 -19.77 -9.53
CA GLU A 57 2.85 -19.50 -10.36
C GLU A 57 1.63 -19.09 -9.50
N PRO A 58 1.76 -18.07 -8.64
CA PRO A 58 0.71 -17.68 -7.71
C PRO A 58 -0.44 -16.97 -8.43
N GLU A 59 -1.65 -17.04 -7.85
CA GLU A 59 -2.78 -16.19 -8.22
C GLU A 59 -2.82 -14.89 -7.41
N PHE A 60 -2.15 -14.87 -6.25
CA PHE A 60 -2.14 -13.77 -5.30
C PHE A 60 -0.72 -13.50 -4.77
N ILE A 61 -0.30 -12.23 -4.79
CA ILE A 61 1.01 -11.79 -4.27
C ILE A 61 0.83 -10.67 -3.26
N VAL A 62 1.54 -10.77 -2.13
CA VAL A 62 1.66 -9.71 -1.13
C VAL A 62 2.98 -8.96 -1.34
N PHE A 63 2.88 -7.65 -1.50
CA PHE A 63 4.02 -6.74 -1.52
C PHE A 63 4.04 -5.95 -0.21
N ASP A 64 4.99 -6.26 0.65
CA ASP A 64 5.18 -5.56 1.93
C ASP A 64 6.38 -4.63 1.79
N GLU A 65 6.08 -3.31 1.73
CA GLU A 65 7.05 -2.23 1.54
C GLU A 65 8.06 -2.44 0.38
N ALA A 66 7.60 -3.08 -0.68
CA ALA A 66 8.45 -3.59 -1.76
C ALA A 66 9.23 -2.50 -2.54
N THR A 67 8.93 -1.22 -2.36
CA THR A 67 9.56 -0.12 -3.08
C THR A 67 10.20 0.93 -2.17
N SER A 68 10.11 0.78 -0.85
CA SER A 68 10.53 1.79 0.15
C SER A 68 12.03 2.11 0.14
N ALA A 69 12.88 1.17 -0.28
CA ALA A 69 14.33 1.30 -0.35
C ALA A 69 14.86 1.76 -1.72
N LEU A 70 13.97 2.11 -2.66
CA LEU A 70 14.33 2.48 -4.03
C LEU A 70 14.23 4.00 -4.22
N ASP A 71 15.07 4.55 -5.10
CA ASP A 71 14.90 5.92 -5.57
C ASP A 71 13.64 6.04 -6.45
N VAL A 72 13.10 7.28 -6.55
CA VAL A 72 11.82 7.56 -7.21
C VAL A 72 11.76 7.04 -8.66
N SER A 73 12.88 7.14 -9.39
CA SER A 73 12.90 6.73 -10.80
C SER A 73 12.85 5.20 -10.95
N VAL A 74 13.61 4.50 -10.13
CA VAL A 74 13.64 3.02 -10.10
C VAL A 74 12.32 2.48 -9.54
N GLN A 75 11.74 3.14 -8.53
CA GLN A 75 10.44 2.82 -7.98
C GLN A 75 9.34 2.84 -9.05
N ALA A 76 9.30 3.90 -9.88
CA ALA A 76 8.34 3.99 -10.97
C ALA A 76 8.49 2.84 -11.99
N GLN A 77 9.73 2.46 -12.32
CA GLN A 77 9.99 1.32 -13.22
C GLN A 77 9.49 -0.01 -12.65
N VAL A 78 9.74 -0.25 -11.34
CA VAL A 78 9.29 -1.48 -10.68
C VAL A 78 7.76 -1.52 -10.57
N ILE A 79 7.11 -0.39 -10.30
CA ILE A 79 5.64 -0.27 -10.27
C ILE A 79 5.03 -0.58 -11.64
N ASN A 80 5.59 -0.02 -12.72
CA ASN A 80 5.13 -0.30 -14.07
C ASN A 80 5.28 -1.79 -14.42
N LEU A 81 6.42 -2.39 -14.09
CA LEU A 81 6.63 -3.83 -14.24
C LEU A 81 5.57 -4.65 -13.50
N MET A 82 5.28 -4.30 -12.24
CA MET A 82 4.23 -4.99 -11.45
C MET A 82 2.86 -4.87 -12.11
N ALA A 83 2.50 -3.67 -12.62
CA ALA A 83 1.22 -3.45 -13.31
C ALA A 83 1.11 -4.26 -14.61
N ASP A 84 2.20 -4.40 -15.36
CA ASP A 84 2.24 -5.20 -16.58
C ASP A 84 2.15 -6.70 -16.28
N LEU A 85 2.86 -7.18 -15.27
CA LEU A 85 2.78 -8.57 -14.80
C LEU A 85 1.38 -8.91 -14.29
N GLN A 86 0.73 -8.00 -13.55
CA GLN A 86 -0.64 -8.17 -13.08
C GLN A 86 -1.60 -8.44 -14.24
N LYS A 87 -1.51 -7.64 -15.31
CA LYS A 87 -2.37 -7.79 -16.49
C LYS A 87 -2.05 -9.06 -17.29
N ARG A 88 -0.76 -9.33 -17.52
CA ARG A 88 -0.31 -10.48 -18.34
C ARG A 88 -0.64 -11.81 -17.69
N LEU A 89 -0.52 -11.90 -16.36
CA LEU A 89 -0.66 -13.14 -15.60
C LEU A 89 -1.98 -13.19 -14.81
N ASN A 90 -2.85 -12.18 -14.95
CA ASN A 90 -4.13 -12.07 -14.23
C ASN A 90 -3.97 -12.21 -12.70
N LEU A 91 -2.97 -11.53 -12.13
CA LEU A 91 -2.62 -11.64 -10.72
C LEU A 91 -3.47 -10.71 -9.85
N THR A 92 -3.75 -11.16 -8.63
CA THR A 92 -4.30 -10.32 -7.58
C THR A 92 -3.17 -9.87 -6.65
N TYR A 93 -3.14 -8.58 -6.30
CA TYR A 93 -2.11 -8.00 -5.43
C TYR A 93 -2.68 -7.43 -4.15
N LEU A 94 -1.94 -7.61 -3.06
CA LEU A 94 -2.07 -6.84 -1.83
C LEU A 94 -0.79 -6.01 -1.65
N PHE A 95 -0.91 -4.69 -1.74
CA PHE A 95 0.19 -3.77 -1.44
C PHE A 95 0.09 -3.26 -0.01
N ILE A 96 1.21 -3.31 0.72
CA ILE A 96 1.39 -2.64 2.01
C ILE A 96 2.47 -1.58 1.80
N SER A 97 2.12 -0.31 2.01
CA SER A 97 3.03 0.82 1.86
C SER A 97 2.58 2.00 2.72
N HIS A 98 3.53 2.83 3.08
CA HIS A 98 3.26 4.15 3.66
C HIS A 98 3.23 5.27 2.59
N ASP A 99 3.55 4.97 1.34
CA ASP A 99 3.51 5.93 0.23
C ASP A 99 2.12 5.93 -0.45
N LEU A 100 1.33 6.94 -0.09
CA LEU A 100 -0.02 7.10 -0.62
C LEU A 100 -0.04 7.43 -2.12
N SER A 101 0.99 8.08 -2.64
CA SER A 101 1.07 8.45 -4.07
C SER A 101 1.10 7.21 -4.96
N ILE A 102 1.78 6.17 -4.50
CA ILE A 102 1.83 4.87 -5.16
C ILE A 102 0.45 4.19 -5.11
N MET A 103 -0.19 4.22 -3.92
CA MET A 103 -1.50 3.59 -3.74
C MET A 103 -2.55 4.17 -4.69
N GLU A 104 -2.55 5.47 -4.89
CA GLU A 104 -3.46 6.13 -5.82
C GLU A 104 -3.29 5.65 -7.27
N GLN A 105 -2.05 5.36 -7.68
CA GLN A 105 -1.73 5.01 -9.06
C GLN A 105 -2.03 3.54 -9.40
N ILE A 106 -1.79 2.61 -8.47
CA ILE A 106 -1.81 1.18 -8.76
C ILE A 106 -2.97 0.42 -8.13
N CYS A 107 -3.56 0.92 -7.04
CA CYS A 107 -4.61 0.22 -6.33
C CYS A 107 -6.00 0.61 -6.84
N GLN A 108 -6.89 -0.37 -6.98
CA GLN A 108 -8.31 -0.13 -7.20
C GLN A 108 -9.01 0.25 -5.90
N ARG A 109 -8.65 -0.40 -4.80
CA ARG A 109 -9.18 -0.13 -3.46
C ARG A 109 -8.04 0.06 -2.47
N VAL A 110 -8.23 0.95 -1.53
CA VAL A 110 -7.26 1.26 -0.48
C VAL A 110 -7.92 1.07 0.88
N ALA A 111 -7.22 0.35 1.77
CA ALA A 111 -7.55 0.23 3.18
C ALA A 111 -6.57 1.06 4.01
N VAL A 112 -7.09 2.02 4.76
CA VAL A 112 -6.27 2.87 5.65
C VAL A 112 -6.25 2.26 7.03
N MET A 113 -5.04 2.00 7.57
CA MET A 113 -4.84 1.43 8.89
C MET A 113 -4.25 2.45 9.85
N TYR A 114 -4.77 2.52 11.07
CA TYR A 114 -4.21 3.31 12.16
C TYR A 114 -4.14 2.49 13.45
N ALA A 115 -2.98 2.47 14.07
CA ALA A 115 -2.73 1.75 15.32
C ALA A 115 -3.29 0.30 15.34
N GLY A 116 -3.06 -0.46 14.23
CA GLY A 116 -3.48 -1.86 14.10
C GLY A 116 -4.97 -2.07 13.81
N ARG A 117 -5.74 -1.01 13.47
CA ARG A 117 -7.14 -1.11 13.04
C ARG A 117 -7.33 -0.47 11.68
N ILE A 118 -8.11 -1.10 10.82
CA ILE A 118 -8.54 -0.48 9.57
C ILE A 118 -9.62 0.54 9.91
N THR A 119 -9.41 1.78 9.49
CA THR A 119 -10.30 2.92 9.77
C THR A 119 -11.21 3.24 8.61
N GLU A 120 -10.78 2.93 7.38
CA GLU A 120 -11.51 3.27 6.17
C GLU A 120 -11.09 2.32 5.03
N VAL A 121 -12.03 1.92 4.20
CA VAL A 121 -11.77 1.22 2.92
C VAL A 121 -12.64 1.85 1.85
N GLN A 122 -12.00 2.32 0.78
CA GLN A 122 -12.70 2.90 -0.37
C GLN A 122 -11.97 2.58 -1.69
N HIS A 123 -12.64 2.85 -2.80
CA HIS A 123 -11.95 3.00 -4.09
C HIS A 123 -10.87 4.07 -3.99
N ALA A 124 -9.67 3.81 -4.53
CA ALA A 124 -8.53 4.70 -4.43
C ALA A 124 -8.88 6.15 -4.82
N ARG A 125 -9.46 6.35 -6.01
CA ARG A 125 -9.87 7.69 -6.48
C ARG A 125 -10.82 8.41 -5.52
N THR A 126 -11.78 7.69 -4.94
CA THR A 126 -12.75 8.26 -4.00
C THR A 126 -12.10 8.61 -2.68
N LEU A 127 -11.22 7.75 -2.18
CA LEU A 127 -10.50 7.93 -0.92
C LEU A 127 -9.67 9.22 -0.92
N PHE A 128 -8.94 9.49 -2.01
CA PHE A 128 -8.12 10.70 -2.13
C PHE A 128 -8.96 11.96 -2.41
N ALA A 129 -10.03 11.84 -3.19
CA ALA A 129 -10.90 12.98 -3.50
C ALA A 129 -11.82 13.35 -2.33
N SER A 130 -12.33 12.38 -1.58
CA SER A 130 -13.33 12.55 -0.53
C SER A 130 -13.14 11.55 0.60
N PRO A 131 -12.10 11.70 1.43
CA PRO A 131 -11.86 10.85 2.59
C PRO A 131 -13.06 10.91 3.54
N ARG A 132 -13.33 9.82 4.24
CA ARG A 132 -14.44 9.71 5.19
C ARG A 132 -13.96 9.66 6.63
N HIS A 133 -12.69 9.35 6.85
CA HIS A 133 -12.08 9.31 8.18
C HIS A 133 -11.11 10.50 8.35
N PRO A 134 -11.12 11.22 9.49
CA PRO A 134 -10.22 12.34 9.74
C PRO A 134 -8.73 11.99 9.59
N TYR A 135 -8.32 10.77 9.93
CA TYR A 135 -6.94 10.33 9.72
C TYR A 135 -6.57 10.27 8.23
N THR A 136 -7.45 9.75 7.39
CA THR A 136 -7.24 9.70 5.94
C THR A 136 -7.10 11.10 5.33
N LYS A 137 -7.90 12.07 5.84
CA LYS A 137 -7.74 13.48 5.46
C LYS A 137 -6.33 13.98 5.77
N VAL A 138 -5.87 13.76 6.99
CA VAL A 138 -4.51 14.19 7.39
C VAL A 138 -3.43 13.56 6.51
N LEU A 139 -3.55 12.26 6.20
CA LEU A 139 -2.61 11.59 5.31
C LEU A 139 -2.62 12.19 3.90
N ARG A 140 -3.80 12.48 3.35
CA ARG A 140 -3.95 13.15 2.05
C ARG A 140 -3.33 14.55 2.06
N ASP A 141 -3.63 15.33 3.09
CA ASP A 141 -3.17 16.71 3.21
C ASP A 141 -1.66 16.81 3.48
N ALA A 142 -1.03 15.72 3.91
CA ALA A 142 0.42 15.61 4.05
C ALA A 142 1.14 15.24 2.73
N LEU A 143 0.39 14.90 1.66
CA LEU A 143 1.01 14.59 0.36
C LEU A 143 1.64 15.85 -0.24
N PRO A 144 2.89 15.77 -0.72
CA PRO A 144 3.51 16.88 -1.43
C PRO A 144 2.72 17.23 -2.70
N VAL A 145 2.30 18.47 -2.81
CA VAL A 145 1.70 18.98 -4.05
C VAL A 145 2.80 19.56 -4.92
N ALA A 146 2.86 19.16 -6.18
CA ALA A 146 3.85 19.63 -7.14
C ALA A 146 3.59 21.10 -7.62
N ASP A 147 2.95 21.93 -6.79
CA ASP A 147 2.67 23.34 -7.06
C ASP A 147 3.48 24.23 -6.13
N PRO A 148 4.56 24.87 -6.61
CA PRO A 148 5.44 25.73 -5.80
C PRO A 148 4.73 27.00 -5.27
N THR A 149 3.55 27.34 -5.81
CA THR A 149 2.77 28.52 -5.38
C THR A 149 1.86 28.20 -4.18
N ARG A 150 1.55 26.95 -3.94
CA ARG A 150 0.78 26.50 -2.78
C ARG A 150 1.71 26.23 -1.61
N ARG A 151 1.85 27.19 -0.70
CA ARG A 151 2.39 26.94 0.63
C ARG A 151 1.38 26.09 1.40
N HIS A 152 1.54 24.77 1.39
CA HIS A 152 0.83 23.92 2.34
C HIS A 152 1.41 24.15 3.73
N GLU A 153 0.62 24.69 4.64
CA GLU A 153 0.87 24.48 6.06
C GLU A 153 0.69 22.97 6.28
N LEU A 154 1.81 22.27 6.47
CA LEU A 154 1.78 20.85 6.79
C LEU A 154 0.87 20.67 8.00
N ALA A 155 -0.22 19.94 7.84
CA ALA A 155 -1.12 19.61 8.92
C ALA A 155 -0.34 18.80 9.98
N THR A 156 0.19 19.50 10.98
CA THR A 156 0.91 18.85 12.07
C THR A 156 -0.11 18.16 12.95
N LEU A 157 -0.08 16.83 12.96
CA LEU A 157 -0.84 16.04 13.90
C LEU A 157 -0.33 16.31 15.30
N ALA A 158 -1.18 16.90 16.15
CA ALA A 158 -0.88 17.07 17.56
C ALA A 158 -0.77 15.70 18.27
N GLY A 159 0.09 15.61 19.27
CA GLY A 159 0.24 14.43 20.13
C GLY A 159 1.11 13.31 19.54
N GLU A 160 1.49 12.38 20.40
CA GLU A 160 2.31 11.22 20.07
C GLU A 160 1.49 10.10 19.41
N VAL A 161 2.17 9.25 18.64
CA VAL A 161 1.56 8.03 18.10
C VAL A 161 1.25 7.09 19.27
N PRO A 162 0.00 6.61 19.43
CA PRO A 162 -0.36 5.76 20.55
C PRO A 162 0.41 4.44 20.52
N SER A 163 0.74 3.94 21.72
CA SER A 163 1.37 2.63 21.88
C SER A 163 0.43 1.52 21.41
N LEU A 164 0.95 0.61 20.59
CA LEU A 164 0.20 -0.57 20.17
C LEU A 164 -0.03 -1.57 21.32
N SER A 165 0.84 -1.57 22.33
CA SER A 165 0.71 -2.44 23.50
C SER A 165 -0.35 -1.94 24.49
N ASN A 166 -0.66 -0.64 24.47
CA ASN A 166 -1.69 -0.03 25.29
C ASN A 166 -2.46 1.02 24.47
N PRO A 167 -3.30 0.57 23.51
CA PRO A 167 -4.03 1.48 22.65
C PRO A 167 -5.07 2.29 23.42
N PRO A 168 -5.37 3.53 23.00
CA PRO A 168 -6.44 4.33 23.59
C PRO A 168 -7.79 3.61 23.54
N SER A 169 -8.63 3.84 24.56
CA SER A 169 -10.02 3.37 24.58
C SER A 169 -10.84 4.03 23.45
N GLY A 170 -11.91 3.39 23.01
CA GLY A 170 -12.77 3.92 21.97
C GLY A 170 -12.08 3.99 20.61
N CYS A 171 -12.26 5.08 19.88
CA CYS A 171 -11.59 5.33 18.61
C CYS A 171 -10.09 5.55 18.84
N ARG A 172 -9.22 4.70 18.27
CA ARG A 172 -7.76 4.78 18.49
C ARG A 172 -7.15 6.10 18.02
N PHE A 173 -7.81 6.79 17.09
CA PHE A 173 -7.36 8.09 16.58
C PHE A 173 -7.85 9.28 17.41
N HIS A 174 -8.79 9.10 18.37
CA HIS A 174 -9.42 10.21 19.10
C HIS A 174 -8.42 11.19 19.75
N PRO A 175 -7.26 10.76 20.32
CA PRO A 175 -6.35 11.69 20.97
C PRO A 175 -5.70 12.71 20.02
N ARG A 176 -5.72 12.42 18.72
CA ARG A 176 -5.12 13.23 17.67
C ARG A 176 -6.13 13.77 16.66
N CYS A 177 -7.41 13.52 16.91
CA CYS A 177 -8.50 13.89 16.03
C CYS A 177 -9.05 15.28 16.37
N ALA A 178 -8.95 16.23 15.44
CA ALA A 178 -9.51 17.58 15.62
C ALA A 178 -11.04 17.59 15.77
N PHE A 179 -11.72 16.51 15.36
CA PHE A 179 -13.18 16.36 15.41
C PHE A 179 -13.66 15.44 16.54
N ALA A 180 -12.76 15.08 17.48
CA ALA A 180 -13.10 14.18 18.57
C ALA A 180 -14.18 14.77 19.49
N THR A 181 -15.05 13.88 19.95
CA THR A 181 -16.06 14.17 20.98
C THR A 181 -15.99 13.11 22.07
N ASP A 182 -16.74 13.27 23.16
CA ASP A 182 -16.75 12.35 24.29
C ASP A 182 -17.03 10.89 23.91
N VAL A 183 -17.87 10.65 22.90
CA VAL A 183 -18.16 9.29 22.44
C VAL A 183 -16.93 8.62 21.84
N CYS A 184 -16.05 9.40 21.19
CA CYS A 184 -14.85 8.87 20.55
C CYS A 184 -13.83 8.30 21.53
N SER A 185 -13.78 8.80 22.78
CA SER A 185 -12.89 8.29 23.82
C SER A 185 -13.45 7.08 24.56
N LYS A 186 -14.79 6.89 24.52
CA LYS A 186 -15.49 5.88 25.33
C LYS A 186 -15.91 4.64 24.54
N VAL A 187 -16.25 4.82 23.26
CA VAL A 187 -16.85 3.78 22.42
C VAL A 187 -16.02 3.58 21.15
N GLU A 188 -15.69 2.32 20.85
CA GLU A 188 -15.06 2.00 19.56
C GLU A 188 -16.08 2.22 18.42
N PRO A 189 -15.74 2.98 17.35
CA PRO A 189 -16.65 3.22 16.25
C PRO A 189 -16.93 1.91 15.49
N ARG A 190 -18.19 1.63 15.26
CA ARG A 190 -18.61 0.50 14.42
C ARG A 190 -18.34 0.81 12.95
N MET A 191 -18.14 -0.24 12.17
CA MET A 191 -18.03 -0.15 10.73
C MET A 191 -19.37 0.31 10.14
N SER A 192 -19.36 1.45 9.45
CA SER A 192 -20.48 1.94 8.66
C SER A 192 -20.23 1.63 7.20
N ILE A 193 -21.13 0.86 6.58
CA ILE A 193 -21.07 0.54 5.16
C ILE A 193 -21.58 1.75 4.39
N LEU A 194 -20.80 2.17 3.40
CA LEU A 194 -21.12 3.26 2.48
C LEU A 194 -21.64 2.69 1.15
N ASP A 195 -22.06 3.58 0.26
CA ASP A 195 -22.40 3.20 -1.10
C ASP A 195 -21.20 2.49 -1.78
N ASN A 196 -21.47 1.56 -2.69
CA ASN A 196 -20.48 0.78 -3.46
C ASN A 196 -19.62 -0.22 -2.66
N GLY A 197 -20.01 -0.60 -1.44
CA GLY A 197 -19.25 -1.54 -0.61
C GLY A 197 -18.00 -0.94 0.03
N ASP A 198 -17.86 0.37 0.00
CA ASP A 198 -16.90 1.11 0.80
C ASP A 198 -17.35 1.14 2.26
N TRP A 199 -16.45 1.42 3.20
CA TRP A 199 -16.82 1.54 4.61
C TRP A 199 -15.84 2.38 5.42
N VAL A 200 -16.32 2.86 6.56
CA VAL A 200 -15.54 3.71 7.48
C VAL A 200 -15.89 3.40 8.94
N CYS A 201 -14.89 3.49 9.81
CA CYS A 201 -15.02 3.39 11.27
C CYS A 201 -14.87 4.77 11.91
N CYS A 202 -15.90 5.62 11.84
CA CYS A 202 -15.92 6.94 12.45
C CYS A 202 -17.34 7.29 12.93
N HIS A 203 -17.47 7.75 14.19
CA HIS A 203 -18.77 8.15 14.75
C HIS A 203 -19.40 9.35 14.03
N HIS A 204 -18.60 10.15 13.36
CA HIS A 204 -19.01 11.45 12.79
C HIS A 204 -18.89 11.53 11.27
N HIS A 205 -18.67 10.42 10.56
CA HIS A 205 -18.39 10.44 9.13
C HIS A 205 -19.47 11.14 8.29
N GLU A 206 -20.76 10.98 8.64
CA GLU A 206 -21.87 11.63 7.94
C GLU A 206 -21.89 13.15 8.18
N ARG A 207 -21.76 13.56 9.44
CA ARG A 207 -21.70 14.99 9.81
C ARG A 207 -20.53 15.69 9.12
N LEU A 208 -19.33 15.09 9.20
CA LEU A 208 -18.11 15.67 8.62
C LEU A 208 -18.21 15.77 7.10
N ARG A 209 -18.88 14.81 6.46
CA ARG A 209 -19.20 14.88 5.03
C ARG A 209 -20.17 16.00 4.71
N ALA A 210 -21.30 16.07 5.43
CA ALA A 210 -22.34 17.06 5.18
C ALA A 210 -21.83 18.50 5.31
N ASN A 211 -20.91 18.74 6.26
CA ASN A 211 -20.30 20.05 6.50
C ASN A 211 -19.10 20.36 5.57
N GLY A 212 -18.67 19.40 4.74
CA GLY A 212 -17.47 19.58 3.92
C GLY A 212 -16.15 19.61 4.70
N GLU A 213 -16.15 19.31 6.00
CA GLU A 213 -15.00 19.43 6.92
C GLU A 213 -13.81 18.51 6.55
N LEU A 214 -14.05 17.47 5.75
CA LEU A 214 -13.02 16.56 5.27
C LEU A 214 -12.55 16.88 3.83
N LEU A 215 -13.14 17.86 3.17
CA LEU A 215 -12.81 18.24 1.80
C LEU A 215 -11.86 19.45 1.74
N THR A 216 -11.92 20.31 2.73
CA THR A 216 -11.04 21.48 2.92
C THR A 216 -9.82 21.12 3.75
#